data_fe89630ac8c795644eb26d436a2a9936
#
_entry.id   fe89630ac8c795644eb26d436a2a9936
#
_cell.length_a   1.000
_cell.length_b   1.000
_cell.length_c   1.000
_cell.angle_alpha   90.00
_cell.angle_beta   90.00
_cell.angle_gamma   90.00
#
_symmetry.space_group_name_H-M   'P 1'
#
loop_
_entity.id
_entity.type
_entity.pdbx_description
1 polymer ?
#
loop_
_entity_poly.entity_id
_entity_poly.type
_entity_poly.pdbx_seq_one_letter_code
_entity_poly.pdbx_strand_id
1 'polypeptide(L)'
;GVMLFCFIFFVTLLENGMPDKMPIGIVDLDQSWVSRTLVRNLDATQQAKVVMHLGSYTEARREMQKGNIYAFLVIRKNFESDAVAGRKPTITFYVNDGYLVAGSLLMKDITYLSELGSGALKQAILRKKGVAEDRIMAEVQPIYVDAHMLGNPWTNYGIYLSNILLPGVMQLMILMMTVFVIGVELKEKTSHEWLKIANNNMFVALTGKLLPYTLIFGLLGLFSNVLLYRYLHFP
;
A
#
# COMPACT_ATOMS: atom_id res chain seq x y z
N GLY A 1 -27.20 -5.09 10.97
CA GLY A 1 -27.09 -3.86 10.16
C GLY A 1 -25.65 -3.33 10.08
N VAL A 2 -25.04 -2.98 11.22
CA VAL A 2 -23.72 -2.28 11.28
C VAL A 2 -22.62 -3.12 10.67
N MET A 3 -22.57 -4.42 10.94
CA MET A 3 -21.52 -5.29 10.42
C MET A 3 -21.59 -5.45 8.91
N LEU A 4 -22.79 -5.61 8.35
CA LEU A 4 -22.99 -5.66 6.91
C LEU A 4 -22.59 -4.33 6.24
N PHE A 5 -22.93 -3.21 6.89
CA PHE A 5 -22.49 -1.88 6.44
C PHE A 5 -20.97 -1.76 6.42
N CYS A 6 -20.28 -2.13 7.52
CA CYS A 6 -18.82 -2.12 7.57
C CYS A 6 -18.21 -3.01 6.49
N PHE A 7 -18.78 -4.19 6.26
CA PHE A 7 -18.32 -5.09 5.21
C PHE A 7 -18.40 -4.45 3.82
N ILE A 8 -19.59 -3.95 3.44
CA ILE A 8 -19.81 -3.28 2.16
C ILE A 8 -18.91 -2.06 2.04
N PHE A 9 -18.82 -1.24 3.10
CA PHE A 9 -18.00 -0.04 3.13
C PHE A 9 -16.52 -0.34 2.86
N PHE A 10 -15.91 -1.30 3.57
CA PHE A 10 -14.49 -1.61 3.37
C PHE A 10 -14.21 -2.26 2.02
N VAL A 11 -15.08 -3.16 1.56
CA VAL A 11 -14.92 -3.78 0.24
C VAL A 11 -15.01 -2.73 -0.86
N THR A 12 -15.98 -1.83 -0.80
CA THR A 12 -16.15 -0.75 -1.80
C THR A 12 -15.05 0.29 -1.72
N LEU A 13 -14.64 0.67 -0.49
CA LEU A 13 -13.56 1.65 -0.28
C LEU A 13 -12.23 1.17 -0.87
N LEU A 14 -11.98 -0.15 -0.81
CA LEU A 14 -10.71 -0.74 -1.23
C LEU A 14 -10.81 -1.42 -2.62
N GLU A 15 -11.94 -1.27 -3.32
CA GLU A 15 -12.19 -1.88 -4.64
C GLU A 15 -11.13 -1.50 -5.67
N ASN A 16 -10.70 -0.24 -5.68
CA ASN A 16 -9.68 0.26 -6.60
C ASN A 16 -8.25 -0.23 -6.27
N GLY A 17 -8.09 -0.96 -5.16
CA GLY A 17 -6.81 -1.54 -4.77
C GLY A 17 -5.80 -0.54 -4.27
N MET A 18 -4.72 -0.33 -5.01
CA MET A 18 -3.69 0.65 -4.65
C MET A 18 -4.00 2.02 -5.22
N PRO A 19 -3.61 3.10 -4.51
CA PRO A 19 -3.57 4.42 -5.11
C PRO A 19 -2.71 4.38 -6.38
N ASP A 20 -3.29 4.77 -7.50
CA ASP A 20 -2.61 4.87 -8.77
C ASP A 20 -2.46 6.33 -9.19
N LYS A 21 -1.54 6.60 -10.12
CA LYS A 21 -1.33 7.92 -10.76
C LYS A 21 -1.28 9.08 -9.75
N MET A 22 -0.58 8.86 -8.65
CA MET A 22 -0.40 9.90 -7.63
C MET A 22 0.36 11.10 -8.19
N PRO A 23 -0.14 12.34 -8.00
CA PRO A 23 0.48 13.54 -8.54
C PRO A 23 1.86 13.79 -7.92
N ILE A 24 2.87 13.90 -8.78
CA ILE A 24 4.25 14.22 -8.41
C ILE A 24 4.76 15.42 -9.19
N GLY A 25 5.71 16.15 -8.58
CA GLY A 25 6.42 17.25 -9.19
C GLY A 25 7.83 16.86 -9.64
N ILE A 26 8.34 17.53 -10.66
CA ILE A 26 9.71 17.36 -11.15
C ILE A 26 10.46 18.71 -11.12
N VAL A 27 11.62 18.70 -10.53
CA VAL A 27 12.59 19.79 -10.59
C VAL A 27 13.81 19.29 -11.39
N ASP A 28 13.77 19.45 -12.69
CA ASP A 28 14.84 19.03 -13.60
C ASP A 28 15.76 20.23 -13.91
N LEU A 29 16.93 20.28 -13.25
CA LEU A 29 17.92 21.32 -13.44
C LEU A 29 18.95 20.95 -14.52
N ASP A 30 18.95 19.70 -14.98
CA ASP A 30 19.88 19.20 -16.01
C ASP A 30 19.31 19.34 -17.43
N GLN A 31 18.03 19.11 -17.58
CA GLN A 31 17.27 19.22 -18.84
C GLN A 31 17.89 18.43 -20.00
N SER A 32 18.65 17.39 -19.69
CA SER A 32 19.32 16.52 -20.65
C SER A 32 18.38 15.51 -21.27
N TRP A 33 18.88 14.74 -22.25
CA TRP A 33 18.13 13.61 -22.81
C TRP A 33 17.93 12.51 -21.75
N VAL A 34 18.93 12.28 -20.90
CA VAL A 34 18.87 11.25 -19.85
C VAL A 34 17.84 11.63 -18.78
N SER A 35 17.86 12.90 -18.31
CA SER A 35 16.89 13.37 -17.32
C SER A 35 15.46 13.30 -17.82
N ARG A 36 15.20 13.73 -19.07
CA ARG A 36 13.86 13.64 -19.67
C ARG A 36 13.39 12.20 -19.87
N THR A 37 14.31 11.29 -20.19
CA THR A 37 13.96 9.85 -20.32
C THR A 37 13.59 9.27 -18.97
N LEU A 38 14.32 9.61 -17.90
CA LEU A 38 13.99 9.21 -16.54
C LEU A 38 12.61 9.70 -16.12
N VAL A 39 12.30 10.99 -16.38
CA VAL A 39 11.00 11.59 -16.06
C VAL A 39 9.87 10.90 -16.83
N ARG A 40 10.05 10.60 -18.12
CA ARG A 40 9.05 9.86 -18.91
C ARG A 40 8.82 8.45 -18.38
N ASN A 41 9.88 7.76 -18.00
CA ASN A 41 9.75 6.42 -17.41
C ASN A 41 9.03 6.46 -16.06
N LEU A 42 9.26 7.50 -15.25
CA LEU A 42 8.56 7.71 -14.00
C LEU A 42 7.08 7.99 -14.22
N ASP A 43 6.72 8.83 -15.19
CA ASP A 43 5.33 9.11 -15.57
C ASP A 43 4.61 7.88 -16.15
N ALA A 44 5.35 6.94 -16.70
CA ALA A 44 4.82 5.68 -17.22
C ALA A 44 4.60 4.61 -16.13
N THR A 45 5.02 4.83 -14.89
CA THR A 45 4.75 3.89 -13.79
C THR A 45 3.28 3.91 -13.39
N GLN A 46 2.85 2.86 -12.71
CA GLN A 46 1.44 2.75 -12.30
C GLN A 46 1.08 3.76 -11.21
N GLN A 47 2.00 4.00 -10.24
CA GLN A 47 1.71 4.79 -9.06
C GLN A 47 1.96 6.28 -9.25
N ALA A 48 2.89 6.67 -10.12
CA ALA A 48 3.29 8.05 -10.30
C ALA A 48 2.64 8.70 -11.53
N LYS A 49 2.27 9.96 -11.39
CA LYS A 49 1.88 10.83 -12.50
C LYS A 49 2.57 12.18 -12.37
N VAL A 50 3.36 12.54 -13.36
CA VAL A 50 4.01 13.86 -13.42
C VAL A 50 2.98 14.90 -13.78
N VAL A 51 2.62 15.76 -12.83
CA VAL A 51 1.61 16.81 -13.03
C VAL A 51 2.22 18.21 -13.15
N MET A 52 3.44 18.41 -12.63
CA MET A 52 4.10 19.71 -12.61
C MET A 52 5.59 19.61 -12.88
N HIS A 53 6.09 20.50 -13.72
CA HIS A 53 7.51 20.81 -13.85
C HIS A 53 7.79 22.13 -13.13
N LEU A 54 8.65 22.10 -12.16
CA LEU A 54 8.93 23.19 -11.21
C LEU A 54 10.36 23.69 -11.38
N GLY A 55 10.55 24.99 -11.20
CA GLY A 55 11.85 25.62 -11.43
C GLY A 55 12.83 25.47 -10.26
N SER A 56 12.34 25.19 -9.05
CA SER A 56 13.15 25.14 -7.85
C SER A 56 12.61 24.18 -6.78
N TYR A 57 13.52 23.78 -5.89
CA TYR A 57 13.16 23.02 -4.69
C TYR A 57 12.13 23.75 -3.81
N THR A 58 12.28 25.06 -3.62
CA THR A 58 11.38 25.84 -2.77
C THR A 58 9.96 25.87 -3.31
N GLU A 59 9.82 25.97 -4.62
CA GLU A 59 8.53 25.91 -5.30
C GLU A 59 7.89 24.53 -5.13
N ALA A 60 8.65 23.46 -5.38
CA ALA A 60 8.19 22.09 -5.23
C ALA A 60 7.73 21.77 -3.79
N ARG A 61 8.52 22.21 -2.80
CA ARG A 61 8.15 22.06 -1.39
C ARG A 61 6.85 22.79 -1.06
N ARG A 62 6.66 23.99 -1.59
CA ARG A 62 5.43 24.77 -1.37
C ARG A 62 4.20 24.07 -1.99
N GLU A 63 4.32 23.52 -3.20
CA GLU A 63 3.23 22.79 -3.84
C GLU A 63 2.90 21.49 -3.10
N MET A 64 3.91 20.81 -2.56
CA MET A 64 3.71 19.64 -1.69
C MET A 64 3.02 20.02 -0.36
N GLN A 65 3.39 21.16 0.25
CA GLN A 65 2.73 21.65 1.46
C GLN A 65 1.26 22.04 1.22
N LYS A 66 0.91 22.52 0.02
CA LYS A 66 -0.47 22.79 -0.37
C LYS A 66 -1.29 21.52 -0.64
N GLY A 67 -0.64 20.35 -0.73
CA GLY A 67 -1.29 19.08 -1.06
C GLY A 67 -1.53 18.87 -2.56
N ASN A 68 -0.97 19.70 -3.43
CA ASN A 68 -1.11 19.56 -4.88
C ASN A 68 -0.28 18.41 -5.44
N ILE A 69 0.80 18.04 -4.77
CA ILE A 69 1.66 16.89 -5.10
C ILE A 69 2.01 16.11 -3.83
N TYR A 70 2.11 14.77 -3.95
CA TYR A 70 2.50 13.88 -2.84
C TYR A 70 4.01 13.76 -2.68
N ALA A 71 4.75 13.95 -3.77
CA ALA A 71 6.19 13.85 -3.79
C ALA A 71 6.78 14.71 -4.92
N PHE A 72 8.07 14.96 -4.87
CA PHE A 72 8.79 15.57 -6.00
C PHE A 72 10.21 15.03 -6.12
N LEU A 73 10.67 15.00 -7.37
CA LEU A 73 12.00 14.55 -7.76
C LEU A 73 12.87 15.75 -8.11
N VAL A 74 14.10 15.78 -7.62
CA VAL A 74 15.11 16.80 -7.98
C VAL A 74 16.25 16.13 -8.72
N ILE A 75 16.44 16.51 -9.98
CA ILE A 75 17.58 16.13 -10.84
C ILE A 75 18.53 17.30 -10.88
N ARG A 76 19.76 17.09 -10.40
CA ARG A 76 20.79 18.14 -10.32
C ARG A 76 21.41 18.42 -11.69
N LYS A 77 22.01 19.60 -11.84
CA LYS A 77 22.85 19.93 -13.00
C LYS A 77 23.98 18.93 -13.17
N ASN A 78 24.38 18.71 -14.41
CA ASN A 78 25.44 17.77 -14.82
C ASN A 78 25.09 16.28 -14.59
N PHE A 79 23.80 15.94 -14.42
CA PHE A 79 23.35 14.57 -14.20
C PHE A 79 23.82 13.64 -15.35
N GLU A 80 23.59 14.02 -16.60
CA GLU A 80 24.02 13.23 -17.76
C GLU A 80 25.53 13.16 -17.89
N SER A 81 26.24 14.28 -17.73
CA SER A 81 27.70 14.31 -17.84
C SER A 81 28.39 13.47 -16.78
N ASP A 82 27.86 13.46 -15.55
CA ASP A 82 28.35 12.62 -14.46
C ASP A 82 28.07 11.13 -14.73
N ALA A 83 26.88 10.81 -15.24
CA ALA A 83 26.54 9.45 -15.61
C ALA A 83 27.46 8.90 -16.70
N VAL A 84 27.70 9.66 -17.77
CA VAL A 84 28.61 9.27 -18.89
C VAL A 84 30.06 9.16 -18.44
N ALA A 85 30.47 10.00 -17.50
CA ALA A 85 31.82 9.96 -16.94
C ALA A 85 32.07 8.83 -15.92
N GLY A 86 31.01 8.00 -15.65
CA GLY A 86 31.08 6.92 -14.67
C GLY A 86 31.08 7.40 -13.22
N ARG A 87 30.81 8.68 -13.00
CA ARG A 87 30.48 9.20 -11.67
C ARG A 87 29.03 8.80 -11.35
N LYS A 88 28.72 8.59 -10.07
CA LYS A 88 27.36 8.20 -9.63
C LYS A 88 26.50 9.46 -9.47
N PRO A 89 25.70 9.87 -10.47
CA PRO A 89 24.82 11.01 -10.32
C PRO A 89 23.73 10.72 -9.28
N THR A 90 23.37 11.73 -8.51
CA THR A 90 22.39 11.58 -7.44
C THR A 90 21.05 12.19 -7.85
N ILE A 91 20.00 11.42 -7.71
CA ILE A 91 18.61 11.87 -7.77
C ILE A 91 18.13 12.00 -6.34
N THR A 92 17.49 13.13 -6.02
CA THR A 92 16.91 13.32 -4.69
C THR A 92 15.41 13.29 -4.80
N PHE A 93 14.77 12.37 -4.05
CA PHE A 93 13.34 12.20 -4.02
C PHE A 93 12.81 12.64 -2.65
N TYR A 94 11.83 13.52 -2.65
CA TYR A 94 11.17 14.05 -1.46
C TYR A 94 9.73 13.57 -1.44
N VAL A 95 9.31 12.99 -0.32
CA VAL A 95 7.98 12.40 -0.12
C VAL A 95 7.32 13.05 1.08
N ASN A 96 6.01 13.22 1.01
CA ASN A 96 5.22 13.65 2.17
C ASN A 96 4.82 12.43 3.00
N ASP A 97 5.51 12.20 4.13
CA ASP A 97 5.25 11.09 5.04
C ASP A 97 3.87 11.15 5.74
N GLY A 98 3.15 12.27 5.63
CA GLY A 98 1.76 12.35 6.07
C GLY A 98 0.84 11.37 5.31
N TYR A 99 1.28 10.88 4.14
CA TYR A 99 0.59 9.89 3.32
C TYR A 99 1.41 8.60 3.23
N LEU A 100 1.51 7.87 4.33
CA LEU A 100 2.39 6.71 4.50
C LEU A 100 2.33 5.71 3.33
N VAL A 101 1.11 5.37 2.87
CA VAL A 101 0.90 4.42 1.77
C VAL A 101 1.39 4.99 0.43
N ALA A 102 1.00 6.22 0.11
CA ALA A 102 1.41 6.90 -1.11
C ALA A 102 2.93 7.07 -1.17
N GLY A 103 3.53 7.46 -0.05
CA GLY A 103 4.97 7.62 0.08
C GLY A 103 5.75 6.33 -0.18
N SER A 104 5.34 5.24 0.43
CA SER A 104 6.02 3.94 0.29
C SER A 104 5.92 3.37 -1.13
N LEU A 105 4.77 3.54 -1.79
CA LEU A 105 4.57 3.10 -3.17
C LEU A 105 5.41 3.89 -4.16
N LEU A 106 5.41 5.23 -4.04
CA LEU A 106 6.23 6.10 -4.87
C LEU A 106 7.74 5.85 -4.65
N MET A 107 8.16 5.58 -3.41
CA MET A 107 9.56 5.24 -3.11
C MET A 107 9.96 3.93 -3.78
N LYS A 108 9.08 2.92 -3.80
CA LYS A 108 9.32 1.66 -4.51
C LYS A 108 9.51 1.88 -6.01
N ASP A 109 8.65 2.67 -6.65
CA ASP A 109 8.75 2.98 -8.08
C ASP A 109 10.05 3.69 -8.43
N ILE A 110 10.43 4.71 -7.67
CA ILE A 110 11.65 5.47 -7.94
C ILE A 110 12.91 4.61 -7.71
N THR A 111 12.91 3.72 -6.71
CA THR A 111 14.01 2.79 -6.47
C THR A 111 14.17 1.84 -7.64
N TYR A 112 13.07 1.23 -8.09
CA TYR A 112 13.06 0.34 -9.25
C TYR A 112 13.56 1.03 -10.53
N LEU A 113 13.09 2.26 -10.79
CA LEU A 113 13.56 3.06 -11.93
C LEU A 113 15.02 3.44 -11.82
N SER A 114 15.53 3.70 -10.62
CA SER A 114 16.95 3.99 -10.39
C SER A 114 17.83 2.78 -10.71
N GLU A 115 17.39 1.58 -10.34
CA GLU A 115 18.09 0.32 -10.65
C GLU A 115 18.08 0.03 -12.14
N LEU A 116 16.93 0.13 -12.81
CA LEU A 116 16.81 -0.05 -14.25
C LEU A 116 17.60 1.00 -15.02
N GLY A 117 17.54 2.26 -14.61
CA GLY A 117 18.29 3.35 -15.23
C GLY A 117 19.79 3.16 -15.10
N SER A 118 20.25 2.69 -13.95
CA SER A 118 21.67 2.37 -13.73
C SER A 118 22.13 1.22 -14.62
N GLY A 119 21.32 0.18 -14.79
CA GLY A 119 21.57 -0.92 -15.71
C GLY A 119 21.64 -0.45 -17.17
N ALA A 120 20.67 0.34 -17.62
CA ALA A 120 20.64 0.88 -18.99
C ALA A 120 21.83 1.78 -19.30
N LEU A 121 22.24 2.63 -18.35
CA LEU A 121 23.44 3.47 -18.48
C LEU A 121 24.71 2.62 -18.58
N LYS A 122 24.87 1.62 -17.72
CA LYS A 122 26.01 0.71 -17.77
C LYS A 122 26.07 -0.01 -19.11
N GLN A 123 24.96 -0.51 -19.62
CA GLN A 123 24.84 -1.13 -20.93
C GLN A 123 25.26 -0.18 -22.06
N ALA A 124 24.78 1.07 -22.06
CA ALA A 124 25.15 2.06 -23.06
C ALA A 124 26.66 2.41 -23.03
N ILE A 125 27.25 2.47 -21.84
CA ILE A 125 28.71 2.71 -21.69
C ILE A 125 29.52 1.53 -22.22
N LEU A 126 29.13 0.30 -21.91
CA LEU A 126 29.82 -0.91 -22.37
C LEU A 126 29.72 -1.07 -23.90
N ARG A 127 28.56 -0.78 -24.50
CA ARG A 127 28.40 -0.74 -25.96
C ARG A 127 29.33 0.28 -26.60
N LYS A 128 29.44 1.48 -26.01
CA LYS A 128 30.34 2.54 -26.49
C LYS A 128 31.84 2.15 -26.40
N LYS A 129 32.17 1.26 -25.45
CA LYS A 129 33.52 0.69 -25.29
C LYS A 129 33.78 -0.52 -26.21
N GLY A 130 32.81 -0.94 -27.06
CA GLY A 130 32.96 -2.04 -27.99
C GLY A 130 32.92 -3.42 -27.35
N VAL A 131 32.32 -3.53 -26.15
CA VAL A 131 32.12 -4.83 -25.50
C VAL A 131 31.03 -5.61 -26.24
N ALA A 132 31.23 -6.89 -26.46
CA ALA A 132 30.28 -7.76 -27.17
C ALA A 132 28.97 -7.89 -26.37
N GLU A 133 27.81 -7.93 -27.07
CA GLU A 133 26.47 -7.86 -26.49
C GLU A 133 26.19 -8.98 -25.47
N ASP A 134 26.70 -10.18 -25.73
CA ASP A 134 26.60 -11.35 -24.83
C ASP A 134 27.28 -11.11 -23.48
N ARG A 135 28.40 -10.41 -23.47
CA ARG A 135 29.13 -10.04 -22.24
C ARG A 135 28.48 -8.86 -21.52
N ILE A 136 27.87 -7.93 -22.27
CA ILE A 136 27.20 -6.77 -21.68
C ILE A 136 26.08 -7.21 -20.74
N MET A 137 25.22 -8.14 -21.18
CA MET A 137 24.10 -8.61 -20.35
C MET A 137 24.58 -9.34 -19.09
N ALA A 138 25.61 -10.18 -19.21
CA ALA A 138 26.20 -10.86 -18.06
C ALA A 138 26.84 -9.89 -17.04
N GLU A 139 27.37 -8.75 -17.51
CA GLU A 139 28.02 -7.75 -16.64
C GLU A 139 27.04 -6.76 -16.03
N VAL A 140 25.92 -6.48 -16.72
CA VAL A 140 24.86 -5.58 -16.23
C VAL A 140 23.94 -6.30 -15.25
N GLN A 141 23.61 -7.54 -15.51
CA GLN A 141 22.71 -8.35 -14.69
C GLN A 141 23.30 -9.75 -14.44
N PRO A 142 24.28 -9.87 -13.53
CA PRO A 142 24.98 -11.14 -13.30
C PRO A 142 24.12 -12.22 -12.65
N ILE A 143 22.99 -11.83 -12.02
CA ILE A 143 22.06 -12.75 -11.35
C ILE A 143 20.65 -12.46 -11.88
N TYR A 144 20.02 -13.47 -12.47
CA TYR A 144 18.61 -13.44 -12.81
C TYR A 144 17.80 -13.96 -11.62
N VAL A 145 16.87 -13.13 -11.13
CA VAL A 145 15.94 -13.52 -10.06
C VAL A 145 14.62 -13.91 -10.71
N ASP A 146 14.30 -15.20 -10.68
CA ASP A 146 13.00 -15.71 -11.09
C ASP A 146 12.07 -15.68 -9.85
N ALA A 147 11.27 -14.65 -9.75
CA ALA A 147 10.40 -14.44 -8.59
C ALA A 147 8.94 -14.72 -8.94
N HIS A 148 8.36 -15.70 -8.26
CA HIS A 148 6.94 -16.03 -8.36
C HIS A 148 6.21 -15.54 -7.11
N MET A 149 5.34 -14.56 -7.27
CA MET A 149 4.48 -14.08 -6.18
C MET A 149 3.27 -15.00 -6.04
N LEU A 150 3.15 -15.64 -4.87
CA LEU A 150 2.02 -16.50 -4.52
C LEU A 150 1.01 -15.69 -3.67
N GLY A 151 -0.28 -15.90 -3.94
CA GLY A 151 -1.37 -15.33 -3.17
C GLY A 151 -1.87 -13.98 -3.69
N ASN A 152 -1.06 -12.97 -3.79
CA ASN A 152 -1.43 -11.65 -4.32
C ASN A 152 -0.42 -11.18 -5.38
N PRO A 153 -0.42 -11.79 -6.59
CA PRO A 153 0.58 -11.54 -7.63
C PRO A 153 0.54 -10.09 -8.14
N TRP A 154 -0.61 -9.44 -8.08
CA TRP A 154 -0.76 -8.02 -8.47
C TRP A 154 -0.41 -7.04 -7.36
N THR A 155 0.05 -7.54 -6.18
CA THR A 155 0.33 -6.70 -5.00
C THR A 155 -0.82 -5.70 -4.68
N ASN A 156 -2.06 -6.16 -4.86
CA ASN A 156 -3.24 -5.34 -4.61
C ASN A 156 -3.38 -5.07 -3.11
N TYR A 157 -3.25 -3.80 -2.75
CA TYR A 157 -3.30 -3.36 -1.37
C TYR A 157 -4.71 -3.48 -0.76
N GLY A 158 -5.74 -3.37 -1.60
CA GLY A 158 -7.12 -3.58 -1.20
C GLY A 158 -7.36 -5.00 -0.71
N ILE A 159 -6.83 -6.02 -1.40
CA ILE A 159 -6.88 -7.42 -0.97
C ILE A 159 -6.19 -7.60 0.39
N TYR A 160 -4.98 -7.04 0.53
CA TYR A 160 -4.21 -7.11 1.77
C TYR A 160 -4.94 -6.46 2.94
N LEU A 161 -5.41 -5.22 2.77
CA LEU A 161 -6.13 -4.49 3.81
C LEU A 161 -7.48 -5.12 4.17
N SER A 162 -8.25 -5.56 3.19
CA SER A 162 -9.55 -6.19 3.44
C SER A 162 -9.39 -7.45 4.29
N ASN A 163 -8.37 -8.26 4.03
CA ASN A 163 -8.08 -9.46 4.81
C ASN A 163 -7.72 -9.18 6.28
N ILE A 164 -7.21 -7.98 6.58
CA ILE A 164 -6.85 -7.58 7.95
C ILE A 164 -7.97 -6.80 8.62
N LEU A 165 -8.53 -5.80 7.91
CA LEU A 165 -9.51 -4.88 8.50
C LEU A 165 -10.85 -5.55 8.78
N LEU A 166 -11.36 -6.40 7.88
CA LEU A 166 -12.67 -7.03 8.08
C LEU A 166 -12.72 -7.95 9.29
N PRO A 167 -11.76 -8.90 9.49
CA PRO A 167 -11.72 -9.69 10.72
C PRO A 167 -11.46 -8.81 11.96
N GLY A 168 -10.64 -7.77 11.87
CA GLY A 168 -10.36 -6.84 12.96
C GLY A 168 -11.59 -6.08 13.43
N VAL A 169 -12.37 -5.53 12.50
CA VAL A 169 -13.65 -4.87 12.82
C VAL A 169 -14.65 -5.85 13.41
N MET A 170 -14.74 -7.08 12.86
CA MET A 170 -15.60 -8.12 13.40
C MET A 170 -15.22 -8.47 14.84
N GLN A 171 -13.93 -8.64 15.12
CA GLN A 171 -13.43 -8.90 16.47
C GLN A 171 -13.76 -7.76 17.44
N LEU A 172 -13.58 -6.51 17.01
CA LEU A 172 -13.96 -5.34 17.82
C LEU A 172 -15.45 -5.35 18.15
N MET A 173 -16.31 -5.65 17.17
CA MET A 173 -17.76 -5.73 17.39
C MET A 173 -18.14 -6.85 18.35
N ILE A 174 -17.49 -8.02 18.25
CA ILE A 174 -17.71 -9.12 19.20
C ILE A 174 -17.38 -8.67 20.62
N LEU A 175 -16.22 -8.04 20.81
CA LEU A 175 -15.79 -7.53 22.13
C LEU A 175 -16.76 -6.49 22.67
N MET A 176 -17.12 -5.49 21.87
CA MET A 176 -18.07 -4.46 22.29
C MET A 176 -19.45 -5.05 22.64
N MET A 177 -19.95 -6.00 21.84
CA MET A 177 -21.24 -6.63 22.09
C MET A 177 -21.22 -7.49 23.36
N THR A 178 -20.13 -8.24 23.58
CA THR A 178 -19.93 -9.03 24.80
C THR A 178 -19.95 -8.15 26.05
N VAL A 179 -19.19 -7.05 26.02
CA VAL A 179 -19.18 -6.11 27.15
C VAL A 179 -20.55 -5.46 27.36
N PHE A 180 -21.23 -5.05 26.28
CA PHE A 180 -22.54 -4.44 26.36
C PHE A 180 -23.58 -5.38 26.95
N VAL A 181 -23.65 -6.62 26.45
CA VAL A 181 -24.64 -7.62 26.87
C VAL A 181 -24.50 -7.99 28.35
N ILE A 182 -23.29 -8.05 28.87
CA ILE A 182 -23.01 -8.29 30.29
C ILE A 182 -23.24 -7.00 31.09
N GLY A 183 -22.78 -5.88 30.56
CA GLY A 183 -22.84 -4.58 31.22
C GLY A 183 -24.26 -4.08 31.47
N VAL A 184 -25.21 -4.41 30.59
CA VAL A 184 -26.64 -4.10 30.76
C VAL A 184 -27.18 -4.74 32.02
N GLU A 185 -26.87 -6.03 32.29
CA GLU A 185 -27.31 -6.72 33.51
C GLU A 185 -26.83 -6.06 34.79
N LEU A 186 -25.61 -5.56 34.78
CA LEU A 186 -25.03 -4.83 35.91
C LEU A 186 -25.65 -3.43 36.06
N LYS A 187 -25.88 -2.75 34.95
CA LYS A 187 -26.48 -1.40 34.95
C LYS A 187 -27.94 -1.41 35.43
N GLU A 188 -28.72 -2.35 34.92
CA GLU A 188 -30.17 -2.49 35.25
C GLU A 188 -30.38 -3.23 36.59
N LYS A 189 -29.29 -3.67 37.26
CA LYS A 189 -29.32 -4.45 38.51
C LYS A 189 -30.08 -5.78 38.41
N THR A 190 -30.18 -6.35 37.22
CA THR A 190 -30.86 -7.63 36.91
C THR A 190 -29.94 -8.84 37.02
N SER A 191 -28.66 -8.62 37.32
CA SER A 191 -27.63 -9.67 37.40
C SER A 191 -27.98 -10.80 38.39
N HIS A 192 -28.74 -10.49 39.48
CA HIS A 192 -29.15 -11.49 40.46
C HIS A 192 -30.27 -12.37 39.92
N GLU A 193 -31.20 -11.81 39.19
CA GLU A 193 -32.31 -12.56 38.54
C GLU A 193 -31.77 -13.45 37.43
N TRP A 194 -30.85 -12.92 36.63
CA TRP A 194 -30.19 -13.66 35.58
C TRP A 194 -29.38 -14.85 36.13
N LEU A 195 -28.65 -14.72 37.25
CA LEU A 195 -27.98 -15.81 37.96
C LEU A 195 -28.95 -16.82 38.53
N LYS A 196 -30.08 -16.39 39.10
CA LYS A 196 -31.11 -17.28 39.59
C LYS A 196 -31.71 -18.20 38.52
N ILE A 197 -31.99 -17.69 37.32
CA ILE A 197 -32.46 -18.45 36.16
C ILE A 197 -31.46 -19.56 35.79
N ALA A 198 -30.17 -19.29 35.95
CA ALA A 198 -29.07 -20.23 35.68
C ALA A 198 -28.76 -21.14 36.92
N ASN A 199 -29.63 -21.23 37.88
CA ASN A 199 -29.47 -22.02 39.09
C ASN A 199 -28.18 -21.65 39.87
N ASN A 200 -27.89 -20.37 39.93
CA ASN A 200 -26.65 -19.76 40.51
C ASN A 200 -25.34 -20.25 39.89
N ASN A 201 -25.40 -20.84 38.70
CA ASN A 201 -24.19 -21.24 37.98
C ASN A 201 -23.79 -20.16 36.98
N MET A 202 -22.69 -19.48 37.28
CA MET A 202 -22.18 -18.38 36.44
C MET A 202 -21.78 -18.83 35.02
N PHE A 203 -21.27 -20.05 34.89
CA PHE A 203 -20.90 -20.58 33.57
C PHE A 203 -22.13 -20.82 32.68
N VAL A 204 -23.18 -21.37 33.23
CA VAL A 204 -24.46 -21.62 32.53
C VAL A 204 -25.10 -20.27 32.15
N ALA A 205 -25.09 -19.30 33.06
CA ALA A 205 -25.62 -17.97 32.83
C ALA A 205 -24.90 -17.26 31.67
N LEU A 206 -23.55 -17.23 31.69
CA LEU A 206 -22.76 -16.63 30.64
C LEU A 206 -22.90 -17.32 29.29
N THR A 207 -22.81 -18.65 29.29
CA THR A 207 -22.94 -19.45 28.07
C THR A 207 -24.34 -19.26 27.44
N GLY A 208 -25.41 -19.34 28.22
CA GLY A 208 -26.77 -19.13 27.72
C GLY A 208 -26.97 -17.74 27.11
N LYS A 209 -26.36 -16.71 27.70
CA LYS A 209 -26.47 -15.33 27.24
C LYS A 209 -25.61 -15.02 26.03
N LEU A 210 -24.38 -15.55 25.95
CA LEU A 210 -23.43 -15.28 24.86
C LEU A 210 -23.64 -16.20 23.66
N LEU A 211 -24.19 -17.39 23.84
CA LEU A 211 -24.37 -18.39 22.77
C LEU A 211 -25.11 -17.84 21.52
N PRO A 212 -26.23 -17.12 21.64
CA PRO A 212 -26.93 -16.57 20.48
C PRO A 212 -26.04 -15.61 19.68
N TYR A 213 -25.29 -14.76 20.37
CA TYR A 213 -24.36 -13.79 19.71
C TYR A 213 -23.20 -14.52 19.04
N THR A 214 -22.65 -15.54 19.68
CA THR A 214 -21.58 -16.38 19.12
C THR A 214 -22.05 -17.06 17.83
N LEU A 215 -23.28 -17.58 17.79
CA LEU A 215 -23.82 -18.19 16.58
C LEU A 215 -24.02 -17.15 15.47
N ILE A 216 -24.57 -15.98 15.79
CA ILE A 216 -24.78 -14.90 14.82
C ILE A 216 -23.43 -14.43 14.23
N PHE A 217 -22.44 -14.14 15.09
CA PHE A 217 -21.13 -13.70 14.62
C PHE A 217 -20.36 -14.82 13.89
N GLY A 218 -20.53 -16.08 14.31
CA GLY A 218 -19.98 -17.23 13.60
C GLY A 218 -20.54 -17.36 12.17
N LEU A 219 -21.85 -17.23 12.01
CA LEU A 219 -22.50 -17.24 10.69
C LEU A 219 -22.05 -16.04 9.82
N LEU A 220 -21.97 -14.86 10.41
CA LEU A 220 -21.47 -13.67 9.71
C LEU A 220 -20.01 -13.82 9.30
N GLY A 221 -19.18 -14.43 10.13
CA GLY A 221 -17.78 -14.74 9.81
C GLY A 221 -17.66 -15.74 8.66
N LEU A 222 -18.44 -16.81 8.68
CA LEU A 222 -18.48 -17.77 7.57
C LEU A 222 -18.97 -17.12 6.29
N PHE A 223 -20.02 -16.31 6.36
CA PHE A 223 -20.53 -15.57 5.21
C PHE A 223 -19.47 -14.62 4.63
N SER A 224 -18.77 -13.87 5.49
CA SER A 224 -17.70 -12.96 5.07
C SER A 224 -16.55 -13.70 4.37
N ASN A 225 -16.14 -14.86 4.93
CA ASN A 225 -15.11 -15.69 4.31
C ASN A 225 -15.53 -16.22 2.93
N VAL A 226 -16.75 -16.77 2.83
CA VAL A 226 -17.26 -17.27 1.55
C VAL A 226 -17.31 -16.15 0.51
N LEU A 227 -17.77 -14.96 0.91
CA LEU A 227 -17.90 -13.82 0.01
C LEU A 227 -16.52 -13.31 -0.46
N LEU A 228 -15.55 -13.18 0.44
CA LEU A 228 -14.19 -12.73 0.09
C LEU A 228 -13.47 -13.73 -0.81
N TYR A 229 -13.39 -14.99 -0.39
CA TYR A 229 -12.54 -15.96 -1.08
C TYR A 229 -13.21 -16.65 -2.26
N ARG A 230 -14.52 -16.88 -2.21
CA ARG A 230 -15.22 -17.58 -3.28
C ARG A 230 -15.88 -16.64 -4.30
N TYR A 231 -16.42 -15.51 -3.88
CA TYR A 231 -17.15 -14.61 -4.77
C TYR A 231 -16.27 -13.47 -5.29
N LEU A 232 -15.50 -12.84 -4.43
CA LEU A 232 -14.56 -11.76 -4.80
C LEU A 232 -13.18 -12.29 -5.25
N HIS A 233 -12.98 -13.61 -5.22
CA HIS A 233 -11.76 -14.29 -5.67
C HIS A 233 -10.49 -13.72 -5.04
N PHE A 234 -10.55 -13.33 -3.78
CA PHE A 234 -9.35 -12.98 -3.03
C PHE A 234 -8.47 -14.23 -2.91
N PRO A 235 -7.15 -14.12 -3.18
CA PRO A 235 -6.24 -15.26 -3.13
C PRO A 235 -5.97 -15.75 -1.72
#